data_3d562d59f54647c6952e7464c2cba73d
#
_entry.id   3d562d59f54647c6952e7464c2cba73d
#
_cell.length_a   1.000
_cell.length_b   1.000
_cell.length_c   1.000
_cell.angle_alpha   90.00
_cell.angle_beta   90.00
_cell.angle_gamma   90.00
#
_symmetry.space_group_name_H-M   'P 1'
#
loop_
_entity.id
_entity.type
_entity.pdbx_description
1 polymer ?
#
loop_
_entity_poly.entity_id
_entity_poly.type
_entity_poly.pdbx_seq_one_letter_code
_entity_poly.pdbx_strand_id
1 'polypeptide(L)'
;MRGVTPAPALAASKGHLLAIADGVSQCADGGLAARSSLHALALDYYATPETWAIVQSLDRLLLAQNRWLQANGGGQPLLTTLTALVLRGTRYTLAHVGDCRAYLWRDGELLRQTSDHVWEQPHMQHVLTRALGLDQHLVVDYLEGDLEPGSQWLLVSDGVWATLGDSGIRSILRNAEEPQRSAEALVRAAHLAGSQDNASALLVRVEAVPAGSL
;
A
#
# COMPACT_ATOMS: atom_id res chain seq x y z
N MET A 1 -5.07 12.75 3.85
CA MET A 1 -4.53 12.55 2.48
C MET A 1 -5.69 12.64 1.49
N ARG A 2 -5.59 13.40 0.40
CA ARG A 2 -6.67 13.46 -0.62
C ARG A 2 -6.30 12.46 -1.71
N GLY A 3 -7.15 11.46 -1.93
CA GLY A 3 -6.99 10.52 -3.03
C GLY A 3 -7.18 11.24 -4.39
N VAL A 4 -6.43 10.83 -5.39
CA VAL A 4 -6.67 11.25 -6.78
C VAL A 4 -7.68 10.26 -7.37
N THR A 5 -8.89 10.75 -7.67
CA THR A 5 -9.89 9.94 -8.38
C THR A 5 -9.64 10.11 -9.88
N PRO A 6 -9.31 9.04 -10.61
CA PRO A 6 -9.08 9.14 -12.05
C PRO A 6 -10.39 9.51 -12.78
N ALA A 7 -10.26 10.17 -13.92
CA ALA A 7 -11.39 10.37 -14.82
C ALA A 7 -11.98 9.00 -15.24
N PRO A 8 -13.30 8.89 -15.51
CA PRO A 8 -13.93 7.60 -15.81
C PRO A 8 -13.27 6.78 -16.93
N ALA A 9 -12.77 7.44 -17.97
CA ALA A 9 -12.05 6.77 -19.07
C ALA A 9 -10.72 6.16 -18.58
N LEU A 10 -9.98 6.85 -17.72
CA LEU A 10 -8.75 6.35 -17.13
C LEU A 10 -9.01 5.23 -16.11
N ALA A 11 -10.10 5.33 -15.35
CA ALA A 11 -10.51 4.25 -14.45
C ALA A 11 -10.85 2.97 -15.23
N ALA A 12 -11.49 3.09 -16.40
CA ALA A 12 -11.81 1.95 -17.24
C ALA A 12 -10.55 1.29 -17.83
N SER A 13 -9.59 2.10 -18.35
CA SER A 13 -8.39 1.57 -19.02
C SER A 13 -7.26 1.19 -18.04
N LYS A 14 -7.09 1.94 -16.96
CA LYS A 14 -5.97 1.78 -15.99
C LYS A 14 -6.39 1.21 -14.64
N GLY A 15 -7.69 1.19 -14.33
CA GLY A 15 -8.21 0.80 -13.03
C GLY A 15 -8.09 1.90 -11.96
N HIS A 16 -8.30 1.50 -10.72
CA HIS A 16 -8.18 2.35 -9.54
C HIS A 16 -6.88 2.03 -8.81
N LEU A 17 -6.02 3.01 -8.67
CA LEU A 17 -4.78 2.91 -7.91
C LEU A 17 -5.00 3.37 -6.47
N LEU A 18 -4.67 2.51 -5.53
CA LEU A 18 -4.64 2.78 -4.09
C LEU A 18 -3.21 2.52 -3.60
N ALA A 19 -2.67 3.38 -2.77
CA ALA A 19 -1.33 3.17 -2.26
C ALA A 19 -1.13 3.75 -0.86
N ILE A 20 -0.27 3.11 -0.09
CA ILE A 20 0.22 3.57 1.19
C ILE A 20 1.74 3.55 1.17
N ALA A 21 2.36 4.50 1.81
CA ALA A 21 3.80 4.58 2.01
C ALA A 21 4.08 5.09 3.42
N ASP A 22 5.08 4.53 4.05
CA ASP A 22 5.54 4.91 5.37
C ASP A 22 7.03 5.25 5.32
N GLY A 23 7.36 6.46 5.76
CA GLY A 23 8.72 6.96 5.74
C GLY A 23 9.53 6.42 6.91
N VAL A 24 10.72 5.90 6.63
CA VAL A 24 11.57 5.34 7.68
C VAL A 24 11.98 6.43 8.67
N SER A 25 11.57 6.29 9.93
CA SER A 25 11.76 7.29 10.99
C SER A 25 13.22 7.56 11.34
N GLN A 26 14.12 6.61 11.07
CA GLN A 26 15.56 6.76 11.27
C GLN A 26 16.26 7.59 10.18
N CYS A 27 15.53 7.99 9.13
CA CYS A 27 16.05 8.81 8.04
C CYS A 27 15.78 10.30 8.27
N ALA A 28 16.61 11.17 7.70
CA ALA A 28 16.53 12.61 7.91
C ALA A 28 15.17 13.21 7.50
N ASP A 29 14.51 12.66 6.47
CA ASP A 29 13.17 13.07 6.04
C ASP A 29 12.39 11.90 5.41
N GLY A 30 12.04 10.91 6.22
CA GLY A 30 11.19 9.79 5.80
C GLY A 30 9.82 10.27 5.31
N GLY A 31 9.28 11.32 5.93
CA GLY A 31 8.02 11.92 5.50
C GLY A 31 8.07 12.51 4.10
N LEU A 32 9.19 13.11 3.67
CA LEU A 32 9.39 13.56 2.30
C LEU A 32 9.45 12.37 1.34
N ALA A 33 10.21 11.32 1.70
CA ALA A 33 10.33 10.12 0.89
C ALA A 33 8.96 9.48 0.63
N ALA A 34 8.13 9.30 1.66
CA ALA A 34 6.79 8.76 1.54
C ALA A 34 5.87 9.63 0.67
N ARG A 35 5.81 10.94 0.95
CA ARG A 35 4.95 11.87 0.20
C ARG A 35 5.36 11.99 -1.26
N SER A 36 6.66 12.12 -1.57
CA SER A 36 7.14 12.22 -2.94
C SER A 36 6.86 10.95 -3.73
N SER A 37 7.03 9.77 -3.10
CA SER A 37 6.75 8.48 -3.73
C SER A 37 5.28 8.29 -4.06
N LEU A 38 4.38 8.60 -3.13
CA LEU A 38 2.93 8.55 -3.38
C LEU A 38 2.49 9.57 -4.43
N HIS A 39 3.06 10.78 -4.41
CA HIS A 39 2.72 11.81 -5.38
C HIS A 39 3.17 11.45 -6.79
N ALA A 40 4.42 11.01 -6.96
CA ALA A 40 4.93 10.55 -8.23
C ALA A 40 4.11 9.38 -8.78
N LEU A 41 3.84 8.37 -7.94
CA LEU A 41 3.05 7.21 -8.35
C LEU A 41 1.63 7.62 -8.79
N ALA A 42 0.96 8.50 -8.04
CA ALA A 42 -0.40 8.95 -8.36
C ALA A 42 -0.50 9.74 -9.66
N LEU A 43 0.52 10.57 -9.98
CA LEU A 43 0.55 11.35 -11.21
C LEU A 43 0.98 10.51 -12.42
N ASP A 44 2.07 9.75 -12.26
CA ASP A 44 2.74 9.12 -13.38
C ASP A 44 2.08 7.80 -13.79
N TYR A 45 1.39 7.11 -12.87
CA TYR A 45 0.74 5.84 -13.18
C TYR A 45 -0.27 5.97 -14.33
N TYR A 46 -1.11 6.99 -14.27
CA TYR A 46 -2.12 7.23 -15.30
C TYR A 46 -1.54 7.81 -16.60
N ALA A 47 -0.30 8.30 -16.58
CA ALA A 47 0.42 8.76 -17.77
C ALA A 47 1.19 7.63 -18.48
N THR A 48 1.33 6.43 -17.89
CA THR A 48 1.97 5.29 -18.57
C THR A 48 1.12 4.82 -19.76
N PRO A 49 1.72 4.25 -20.82
CA PRO A 49 0.97 3.73 -21.96
C PRO A 49 -0.11 2.73 -21.56
N GLU A 50 -1.28 2.81 -22.14
CA GLU A 50 -2.39 1.88 -21.87
C GLU A 50 -2.10 0.44 -22.30
N THR A 51 -1.15 0.29 -23.24
CA THR A 51 -0.68 -1.01 -23.73
C THR A 51 0.24 -1.75 -22.75
N TRP A 52 0.73 -1.06 -21.73
CA TRP A 52 1.58 -1.70 -20.73
C TRP A 52 0.74 -2.51 -19.74
N ALA A 53 1.28 -3.68 -19.35
CA ALA A 53 0.75 -4.41 -18.20
C ALA A 53 0.87 -3.55 -16.93
N ILE A 54 -0.03 -3.77 -15.96
CA ILE A 54 -0.03 -3.02 -14.69
C ILE A 54 1.31 -3.23 -13.96
N VAL A 55 1.77 -4.47 -13.86
CA VAL A 55 3.08 -4.80 -13.26
C VAL A 55 4.20 -4.02 -13.95
N GLN A 56 4.24 -3.97 -15.27
CA GLN A 56 5.26 -3.22 -16.01
C GLN A 56 5.22 -1.72 -15.71
N SER A 57 4.01 -1.15 -15.62
CA SER A 57 3.83 0.27 -15.27
C SER A 57 4.35 0.55 -13.86
N LEU A 58 3.91 -0.25 -12.88
CA LEU A 58 4.34 -0.09 -11.48
C LEU A 58 5.85 -0.27 -11.34
N ASP A 59 6.41 -1.33 -11.92
CA ASP A 59 7.84 -1.61 -11.85
C ASP A 59 8.70 -0.45 -12.37
N ARG A 60 8.35 0.08 -13.54
CA ARG A 60 9.06 1.23 -14.12
C ARG A 60 9.01 2.46 -13.25
N LEU A 61 7.85 2.76 -12.66
CA LEU A 61 7.67 3.92 -11.79
C LEU A 61 8.40 3.75 -10.45
N LEU A 62 8.33 2.57 -9.84
CA LEU A 62 9.00 2.28 -8.58
C LEU A 62 10.52 2.31 -8.73
N LEU A 63 11.06 1.75 -9.83
CA LEU A 63 12.48 1.84 -10.15
C LEU A 63 12.94 3.29 -10.40
N ALA A 64 12.13 4.11 -11.05
CA ALA A 64 12.45 5.52 -11.26
C ALA A 64 12.44 6.27 -9.93
N GLN A 65 11.44 6.04 -9.09
CA GLN A 65 11.31 6.65 -7.76
C GLN A 65 12.47 6.23 -6.83
N ASN A 66 12.85 4.94 -6.86
CA ASN A 66 13.99 4.44 -6.09
C ASN A 66 15.27 5.22 -6.42
N ARG A 67 15.57 5.39 -7.70
CA ARG A 67 16.72 6.17 -8.16
C ARG A 67 16.64 7.65 -7.75
N TRP A 68 15.43 8.22 -7.84
CA TRP A 68 15.22 9.61 -7.43
C TRP A 68 15.51 9.80 -5.93
N LEU A 69 15.01 8.91 -5.08
CA LEU A 69 15.25 8.96 -3.63
C LEU A 69 16.75 8.87 -3.31
N GLN A 70 17.48 7.98 -3.98
CA GLN A 70 18.93 7.84 -3.80
C GLN A 70 19.71 9.09 -4.25
N ALA A 71 19.29 9.72 -5.34
CA ALA A 71 19.97 10.90 -5.88
C ALA A 71 19.68 12.18 -5.09
N ASN A 72 18.54 12.28 -4.41
CA ASN A 72 18.07 13.53 -3.79
C ASN A 72 18.18 13.56 -2.26
N GLY A 73 18.79 12.56 -1.65
CA GLY A 73 18.99 12.50 -0.20
C GLY A 73 20.04 13.46 0.37
N GLY A 74 20.79 14.19 -0.47
CA GLY A 74 21.77 15.18 0.00
C GLY A 74 22.86 14.59 0.90
N GLY A 75 23.22 13.33 0.70
CA GLY A 75 24.18 12.58 1.53
C GLY A 75 23.53 11.87 2.72
N GLN A 76 22.23 12.00 2.90
CA GLN A 76 21.43 11.24 3.87
C GLN A 76 20.43 10.34 3.12
N PRO A 77 20.16 9.13 3.61
CA PRO A 77 19.20 8.26 2.95
C PRO A 77 17.78 8.83 3.03
N LEU A 78 17.06 8.80 1.90
CA LEU A 78 15.62 9.01 1.84
C LEU A 78 14.97 7.65 1.61
N LEU A 79 14.36 7.09 2.64
CA LEU A 79 13.80 5.73 2.61
C LEU A 79 12.31 5.76 2.92
N THR A 80 11.56 4.93 2.19
CA THR A 80 10.13 4.71 2.47
C THR A 80 9.71 3.31 2.05
N THR A 81 8.76 2.75 2.78
CA THR A 81 8.01 1.59 2.32
C THR A 81 7.03 2.02 1.22
N LEU A 82 6.48 1.07 0.49
CA LEU A 82 5.37 1.31 -0.42
C LEU A 82 4.58 0.02 -0.67
N THR A 83 3.27 0.12 -0.50
CA THR A 83 2.32 -0.92 -0.89
C THR A 83 1.26 -0.29 -1.78
N ALA A 84 1.15 -0.76 -3.02
CA ALA A 84 0.23 -0.25 -4.03
C ALA A 84 -0.69 -1.35 -4.54
N LEU A 85 -1.97 -1.06 -4.61
CA LEU A 85 -3.02 -1.95 -5.11
C LEU A 85 -3.71 -1.30 -6.30
N VAL A 86 -3.75 -2.00 -7.43
CA VAL A 86 -4.53 -1.60 -8.60
C VAL A 86 -5.70 -2.55 -8.77
N LEU A 87 -6.91 -2.00 -8.84
CA LEU A 87 -8.15 -2.71 -9.12
C LEU A 87 -8.59 -2.37 -10.54
N ARG A 88 -8.55 -3.33 -11.47
CA ARG A 88 -8.89 -3.11 -12.87
C ARG A 88 -9.74 -4.24 -13.43
N GLY A 89 -10.95 -3.90 -13.90
CA GLY A 89 -11.89 -4.89 -14.41
C GLY A 89 -12.23 -5.93 -13.35
N THR A 90 -11.91 -7.19 -13.64
CA THR A 90 -12.14 -8.33 -12.74
C THR A 90 -10.91 -8.72 -11.90
N ARG A 91 -9.80 -7.98 -12.02
CA ARG A 91 -8.51 -8.38 -11.43
C ARG A 91 -7.92 -7.32 -10.52
N TYR A 92 -7.08 -7.77 -9.61
CA TYR A 92 -6.19 -6.90 -8.84
C TYR A 92 -4.73 -7.19 -9.15
N THR A 93 -3.90 -6.17 -8.96
CA THR A 93 -2.44 -6.26 -8.95
C THR A 93 -1.94 -5.54 -7.71
N LEU A 94 -1.19 -6.22 -6.87
CA LEU A 94 -0.55 -5.70 -5.66
C LEU A 94 0.96 -5.61 -5.90
N ALA A 95 1.56 -4.46 -5.59
CA ALA A 95 3.01 -4.26 -5.54
C ALA A 95 3.41 -3.90 -4.12
N HIS A 96 4.47 -4.51 -3.59
CA HIS A 96 4.85 -4.35 -2.20
C HIS A 96 6.36 -4.28 -1.99
N VAL A 97 6.78 -3.28 -1.19
CA VAL A 97 8.14 -3.10 -0.67
C VAL A 97 8.07 -2.54 0.75
N GLY A 98 8.67 -3.22 1.71
CA GLY A 98 8.75 -2.79 3.11
C GLY A 98 7.87 -3.62 4.04
N ASP A 99 7.27 -3.00 5.04
CA ASP A 99 6.49 -3.64 6.09
C ASP A 99 5.07 -3.08 6.26
N CYS A 100 4.63 -2.17 5.39
CA CYS A 100 3.20 -1.90 5.26
C CYS A 100 2.48 -3.18 4.84
N ARG A 101 1.31 -3.43 5.40
CA ARG A 101 0.59 -4.68 5.12
C ARG A 101 -0.65 -4.45 4.27
N ALA A 102 -0.89 -5.37 3.34
CA ALA A 102 -2.15 -5.51 2.63
C ALA A 102 -2.90 -6.75 3.14
N TYR A 103 -4.17 -6.58 3.41
CA TYR A 103 -5.08 -7.65 3.82
C TYR A 103 -6.29 -7.70 2.90
N LEU A 104 -6.75 -8.90 2.64
CA LEU A 104 -8.05 -9.19 2.05
C LEU A 104 -9.01 -9.61 3.17
N TRP A 105 -10.10 -8.86 3.34
CA TRP A 105 -11.22 -9.21 4.21
C TRP A 105 -12.34 -9.82 3.39
N ARG A 106 -12.65 -11.07 3.67
CA ARG A 106 -13.67 -11.84 2.96
C ARG A 106 -14.28 -12.88 3.88
N ASP A 107 -15.59 -13.03 3.83
CA ASP A 107 -16.35 -14.05 4.59
C ASP A 107 -16.07 -14.05 6.10
N GLY A 108 -15.77 -12.88 6.67
CA GLY A 108 -15.42 -12.73 8.08
C GLY A 108 -13.98 -13.10 8.44
N GLU A 109 -13.15 -13.38 7.44
CA GLU A 109 -11.74 -13.70 7.59
C GLU A 109 -10.83 -12.59 7.10
N LEU A 110 -9.74 -12.38 7.83
CA LEU A 110 -8.67 -11.42 7.49
C LEU A 110 -7.47 -12.22 6.95
N LEU A 111 -7.20 -12.09 5.66
CA LEU A 111 -6.15 -12.82 4.96
C LEU A 111 -5.03 -11.85 4.60
N ARG A 112 -3.87 -12.02 5.22
CA ARG A 112 -2.70 -11.21 4.89
C ARG A 112 -2.17 -11.57 3.51
N GLN A 113 -1.90 -10.56 2.68
CA GLN A 113 -1.46 -10.71 1.29
C GLN A 113 0.01 -10.32 1.07
N THR A 114 0.64 -9.68 2.04
CA THR A 114 2.05 -9.23 1.99
C THR A 114 2.89 -9.91 3.05
N SER A 115 4.18 -10.08 2.76
CA SER A 115 5.20 -10.49 3.75
C SER A 115 6.06 -9.28 4.09
N ASP A 116 6.32 -9.03 5.38
CA ASP A 116 7.15 -7.89 5.78
C ASP A 116 8.60 -8.11 5.35
N HIS A 117 9.19 -7.09 4.76
CA HIS A 117 10.62 -7.09 4.39
C HIS A 117 11.46 -6.55 5.55
N VAL A 118 11.54 -7.34 6.60
CA VAL A 118 12.31 -7.04 7.82
C VAL A 118 13.27 -8.16 8.14
N TRP A 119 14.24 -7.89 9.00
CA TRP A 119 15.11 -8.96 9.53
C TRP A 119 14.32 -9.90 10.43
N GLU A 120 14.44 -11.21 10.18
CA GLU A 120 13.74 -12.25 10.97
C GLU A 120 14.36 -12.46 12.36
N GLN A 121 15.54 -11.89 12.62
CA GLN A 121 16.24 -12.08 13.89
C GLN A 121 15.49 -11.41 15.05
N PRO A 122 15.43 -12.03 16.22
CA PRO A 122 14.88 -11.43 17.42
C PRO A 122 15.50 -10.04 17.66
N HIS A 123 14.67 -9.05 17.98
CA HIS A 123 15.04 -7.64 18.19
C HIS A 123 15.43 -6.83 16.94
N MET A 124 15.43 -7.41 15.74
CA MET A 124 15.69 -6.69 14.49
C MET A 124 14.47 -6.63 13.55
N GLN A 125 13.31 -7.06 14.00
CA GLN A 125 12.06 -7.08 13.21
C GLN A 125 11.52 -5.69 12.83
N HIS A 126 12.12 -4.62 13.36
CA HIS A 126 11.87 -3.23 12.98
C HIS A 126 12.86 -2.71 11.94
N VAL A 127 13.85 -3.53 11.53
CA VAL A 127 14.88 -3.13 10.56
C VAL A 127 14.47 -3.68 9.19
N LEU A 128 14.20 -2.76 8.28
CA LEU A 128 13.81 -3.12 6.91
C LEU A 128 14.98 -3.74 6.15
N THR A 129 14.69 -4.83 5.43
CA THR A 129 15.61 -5.44 4.46
C THR A 129 15.36 -4.93 3.05
N ARG A 130 14.18 -4.33 2.79
CA ARG A 130 13.82 -3.72 1.50
C ARG A 130 12.98 -2.46 1.75
N ALA A 131 13.35 -1.37 1.09
CA ALA A 131 12.62 -0.10 1.06
C ALA A 131 12.96 0.64 -0.24
N LEU A 132 12.11 1.53 -0.69
CA LEU A 132 12.46 2.47 -1.75
C LEU A 132 13.58 3.39 -1.25
N GLY A 133 14.60 3.58 -2.08
CA GLY A 133 15.79 4.37 -1.76
C GLY A 133 16.93 3.60 -1.09
N LEU A 134 16.67 2.38 -0.57
CA LEU A 134 17.65 1.61 0.22
C LEU A 134 18.79 1.08 -0.67
N ASP A 135 18.46 0.36 -1.74
CA ASP A 135 19.40 -0.32 -2.61
C ASP A 135 19.27 0.12 -4.07
N GLN A 136 20.37 0.02 -4.83
CA GLN A 136 20.34 0.27 -6.27
C GLN A 136 19.44 -0.73 -7.01
N HIS A 137 19.43 -1.99 -6.55
CA HIS A 137 18.60 -3.05 -7.08
C HIS A 137 17.34 -3.20 -6.23
N LEU A 138 16.29 -2.49 -6.62
CA LEU A 138 14.99 -2.61 -5.98
C LEU A 138 14.35 -3.96 -6.35
N VAL A 139 13.95 -4.71 -5.33
CA VAL A 139 13.15 -5.94 -5.49
C VAL A 139 11.74 -5.67 -4.95
N VAL A 140 10.76 -5.71 -5.84
CA VAL A 140 9.34 -5.50 -5.53
C VAL A 140 8.62 -6.83 -5.57
N ASP A 141 7.82 -7.13 -4.56
CA ASP A 141 6.93 -8.30 -4.59
C ASP A 141 5.64 -7.93 -5.34
N TYR A 142 5.23 -8.79 -6.27
CA TYR A 142 3.98 -8.64 -7.02
C TYR A 142 3.05 -9.82 -6.76
N LEU A 143 1.77 -9.50 -6.57
CA LEU A 143 0.70 -10.48 -6.47
C LEU A 143 -0.46 -10.06 -7.36
N GLU A 144 -0.97 -10.99 -8.15
CA GLU A 144 -2.13 -10.77 -9.02
C GLU A 144 -3.20 -11.83 -8.75
N GLY A 145 -4.46 -11.45 -8.92
CA GLY A 145 -5.58 -12.37 -8.75
C GLY A 145 -6.89 -11.75 -9.18
N ASP A 146 -7.97 -12.48 -8.92
CA ASP A 146 -9.31 -12.07 -9.29
C ASP A 146 -10.00 -11.33 -8.15
N LEU A 147 -10.80 -10.32 -8.50
CA LEU A 147 -11.65 -9.58 -7.58
C LEU A 147 -12.93 -10.36 -7.31
N GLU A 148 -13.36 -10.38 -6.06
CA GLU A 148 -14.62 -10.99 -5.65
C GLU A 148 -15.56 -9.90 -5.10
N PRO A 149 -16.82 -9.84 -5.58
CA PRO A 149 -17.80 -8.91 -5.03
C PRO A 149 -18.01 -9.14 -3.53
N GLY A 150 -18.14 -8.06 -2.77
CA GLY A 150 -18.28 -8.09 -1.31
C GLY A 150 -16.97 -8.16 -0.53
N SER A 151 -15.86 -8.50 -1.19
CA SER A 151 -14.54 -8.46 -0.55
C SER A 151 -14.08 -7.04 -0.26
N GLN A 152 -13.20 -6.88 0.73
CA GLN A 152 -12.59 -5.59 1.06
C GLN A 152 -11.07 -5.73 1.11
N TRP A 153 -10.38 -4.73 0.60
CA TRP A 153 -8.93 -4.62 0.66
C TRP A 153 -8.53 -3.55 1.66
N LEU A 154 -7.67 -3.92 2.59
CA LEU A 154 -7.14 -3.03 3.62
C LEU A 154 -5.63 -2.91 3.45
N LEU A 155 -5.14 -1.67 3.34
CA LEU A 155 -3.71 -1.34 3.42
C LEU A 155 -3.47 -0.58 4.71
N VAL A 156 -2.45 -0.98 5.48
CA VAL A 156 -2.10 -0.33 6.76
C VAL A 156 -0.59 -0.20 6.95
N SER A 157 -0.18 0.88 7.61
CA SER A 157 1.20 1.02 8.10
C SER A 157 1.39 0.26 9.42
N ASP A 158 2.65 0.13 9.83
CA ASP A 158 3.05 -0.53 11.07
C ASP A 158 2.44 0.13 12.32
N GLY A 159 2.27 1.45 12.34
CA GLY A 159 1.59 2.17 13.40
C GLY A 159 0.16 1.66 13.69
N VAL A 160 -0.46 0.98 12.72
CA VAL A 160 -1.75 0.32 12.91
C VAL A 160 -1.57 -1.17 13.25
N TRP A 161 -0.92 -1.93 12.37
CA TRP A 161 -0.90 -3.39 12.52
C TRP A 161 -0.03 -3.86 13.68
N ALA A 162 1.08 -3.18 13.99
CA ALA A 162 1.95 -3.57 15.09
C ALA A 162 1.27 -3.37 16.45
N THR A 163 0.40 -2.36 16.56
CA THR A 163 -0.32 -2.05 17.80
C THR A 163 -1.59 -2.90 17.97
N LEU A 164 -2.40 -3.05 16.91
CA LEU A 164 -3.69 -3.74 17.01
C LEU A 164 -3.58 -5.25 16.82
N GLY A 165 -2.57 -5.71 16.08
CA GLY A 165 -2.49 -7.09 15.61
C GLY A 165 -3.66 -7.49 14.71
N ASP A 166 -3.59 -8.67 14.12
CA ASP A 166 -4.64 -9.17 13.23
C ASP A 166 -5.98 -9.35 13.94
N SER A 167 -5.96 -9.66 15.23
CA SER A 167 -7.18 -9.82 16.03
C SER A 167 -7.92 -8.51 16.26
N GLY A 168 -7.20 -7.43 16.55
CA GLY A 168 -7.78 -6.08 16.72
C GLY A 168 -8.34 -5.55 15.41
N ILE A 169 -7.60 -5.71 14.30
CA ILE A 169 -8.05 -5.33 12.96
C ILE A 169 -9.33 -6.09 12.59
N ARG A 170 -9.34 -7.41 12.78
CA ARG A 170 -10.51 -8.26 12.53
C ARG A 170 -11.73 -7.83 13.33
N SER A 171 -11.56 -7.50 14.60
CA SER A 171 -12.66 -7.08 15.48
C SER A 171 -13.33 -5.80 14.96
N ILE A 172 -12.53 -4.85 14.46
CA ILE A 172 -13.04 -3.59 13.92
C ILE A 172 -13.77 -3.84 12.59
N LEU A 173 -13.18 -4.63 11.68
CA LEU A 173 -13.78 -4.90 10.36
C LEU A 173 -15.09 -5.70 10.44
N ARG A 174 -15.28 -6.56 11.43
CA ARG A 174 -16.55 -7.29 11.64
C ARG A 174 -17.74 -6.38 11.88
N ASN A 175 -17.53 -5.23 12.50
CA ASN A 175 -18.58 -4.28 12.87
C ASN A 175 -18.67 -3.10 11.90
N ALA A 176 -17.97 -3.20 10.77
CA ALA A 176 -17.78 -2.11 9.83
C ALA A 176 -18.85 -2.10 8.75
N GLU A 177 -19.63 -1.01 8.67
CA GLU A 177 -20.60 -0.80 7.60
C GLU A 177 -20.01 -0.01 6.43
N GLU A 178 -19.23 1.04 6.71
CA GLU A 178 -18.68 1.98 5.74
C GLU A 178 -17.13 1.92 5.72
N PRO A 179 -16.49 1.72 4.55
CA PRO A 179 -15.03 1.63 4.43
C PRO A 179 -14.29 2.81 5.07
N GLN A 180 -14.73 4.03 4.81
CA GLN A 180 -14.09 5.24 5.37
C GLN A 180 -14.11 5.25 6.89
N ARG A 181 -15.27 4.98 7.49
CA ARG A 181 -15.42 4.92 8.95
C ARG A 181 -14.58 3.83 9.59
N SER A 182 -14.44 2.71 8.89
CA SER A 182 -13.61 1.59 9.34
C SER A 182 -12.13 1.94 9.34
N ALA A 183 -11.65 2.58 8.28
CA ALA A 183 -10.27 3.07 8.21
C ALA A 183 -9.98 4.08 9.33
N GLU A 184 -10.89 5.03 9.57
CA GLU A 184 -10.78 5.99 10.67
C GLU A 184 -10.81 5.31 12.05
N ALA A 185 -11.65 4.28 12.22
CA ALA A 185 -11.73 3.51 13.46
C ALA A 185 -10.44 2.74 13.73
N LEU A 186 -9.80 2.16 12.71
CA LEU A 186 -8.51 1.48 12.83
C LEU A 186 -7.41 2.44 13.32
N VAL A 187 -7.28 3.60 12.70
CA VAL A 187 -6.29 4.62 13.10
C VAL A 187 -6.56 5.09 14.51
N ARG A 188 -7.82 5.41 14.85
CA ARG A 188 -8.20 5.84 16.20
C ARG A 188 -7.92 4.77 17.24
N ALA A 189 -8.25 3.51 16.94
CA ALA A 189 -8.01 2.40 17.87
C ALA A 189 -6.51 2.18 18.11
N ALA A 190 -5.66 2.30 17.08
CA ALA A 190 -4.22 2.22 17.21
C ALA A 190 -3.69 3.30 18.17
N HIS A 191 -4.10 4.56 18.00
CA HIS A 191 -3.70 5.63 18.91
C HIS A 191 -4.20 5.42 20.34
N LEU A 192 -5.45 4.99 20.51
CA LEU A 192 -6.00 4.69 21.87
C LEU A 192 -5.28 3.51 22.53
N ALA A 193 -4.79 2.55 21.75
CA ALA A 193 -4.01 1.42 22.23
C ALA A 193 -2.52 1.78 22.49
N GLY A 194 -2.14 3.03 22.28
CA GLY A 194 -0.81 3.54 22.63
C GLY A 194 0.21 3.56 21.49
N SER A 195 -0.22 3.46 20.23
CA SER A 195 0.69 3.65 19.10
C SER A 195 1.37 5.02 19.19
N GLN A 196 2.70 5.02 19.13
CA GLN A 196 3.52 6.23 19.12
C GLN A 196 3.95 6.63 17.70
N ASP A 197 3.61 5.82 16.71
CA ASP A 197 3.98 6.03 15.32
C ASP A 197 2.84 6.62 14.49
N ASN A 198 3.17 7.10 13.29
CA ASN A 198 2.19 7.54 12.33
C ASN A 198 1.33 6.35 11.89
N ALA A 199 0.04 6.42 12.14
CA ALA A 199 -0.90 5.37 11.81
C ALA A 199 -1.67 5.73 10.54
N SER A 200 -1.58 4.88 9.53
CA SER A 200 -2.29 5.05 8.26
C SER A 200 -3.10 3.81 7.92
N ALA A 201 -4.34 4.01 7.48
CA ALA A 201 -5.21 2.94 6.99
C ALA A 201 -5.98 3.40 5.75
N LEU A 202 -6.09 2.51 4.76
CA LEU A 202 -6.87 2.70 3.55
C LEU A 202 -7.71 1.44 3.33
N LEU A 203 -9.03 1.58 3.25
CA LEU A 203 -9.96 0.47 3.03
C LEU A 203 -10.81 0.72 1.80
N VAL A 204 -10.93 -0.26 0.94
CA VAL A 204 -11.82 -0.25 -0.22
C VAL A 204 -12.67 -1.51 -0.24
N ARG A 205 -13.95 -1.37 -0.63
CA ARG A 205 -14.88 -2.47 -0.85
C ARG A 205 -15.10 -2.69 -2.33
N VAL A 206 -15.08 -3.94 -2.76
CA VAL A 206 -15.44 -4.36 -4.10
C VAL A 206 -16.96 -4.58 -4.13
N GLU A 207 -17.74 -3.61 -4.64
CA GLU A 207 -19.20 -3.72 -4.67
C GLU A 207 -19.69 -4.60 -5.82
N ALA A 208 -19.08 -4.44 -6.99
CA ALA A 208 -19.39 -5.21 -8.18
C ALA A 208 -18.14 -5.43 -9.03
N VAL A 209 -18.12 -6.54 -9.72
CA VAL A 209 -17.10 -6.86 -10.72
C VAL A 209 -17.80 -6.92 -12.08
N PRO A 210 -17.29 -6.26 -13.14
CA PRO A 210 -17.89 -6.34 -14.46
C PRO A 210 -18.06 -7.81 -14.87
N ALA A 211 -19.22 -8.15 -15.44
CA ALA A 211 -19.41 -9.48 -16.02
C ALA A 211 -18.29 -9.73 -17.03
N GLY A 212 -17.49 -10.77 -16.81
CA GLY A 212 -16.37 -11.09 -17.70
C GLY A 212 -16.92 -11.29 -19.13
N SER A 213 -16.37 -10.56 -20.09
CA SER A 213 -16.50 -10.93 -21.48
C SER A 213 -15.74 -12.24 -21.66
N LEU A 214 -16.46 -13.33 -21.79
CA LEU A 214 -15.96 -14.64 -22.22
C LEU A 214 -15.36 -14.54 -23.61
#